data_3ac46031d04f815a40adb3853abd54c9
#
_entry.id   3ac46031d04f815a40adb3853abd54c9
#
_cell.length_a   1.000
_cell.length_b   1.000
_cell.length_c   1.000
_cell.angle_alpha   90.00
_cell.angle_beta   90.00
_cell.angle_gamma   90.00
#
_symmetry.space_group_name_H-M   'P 1'
#
loop_
_entity.id
_entity.type
_entity.pdbx_description
1 polymer ?
#
loop_
_entity_poly.entity_id
_entity_poly.type
_entity_poly.pdbx_seq_one_letter_code
_entity_poly.pdbx_strand_id
1 'polypeptide(L)'
;MQLAQTRNHSTLLGALFVALCSLQVPAETKSSTADTQSRAPAGEADGRHDFDWDIGTWKTHQRRLLHPLTGSSTWVEYHGTDVVRKIWDGANIGEIRADGTAGRLELMTLRLYNPQTHEWSVYFSNSTKGALSPPAVGGFHNGRGDFYDQETYDGKTILLRFSVSDITADSCRFEQAFSADGGKTWEANFIVTETLVRD
;
A
#
# COMPACT_ATOMS: atom_id res chain seq x y z
N MET A 1 41.91 -24.85 -26.64
CA MET A 1 42.70 -23.70 -27.12
C MET A 1 42.44 -22.57 -26.14
N GLN A 2 43.44 -22.32 -25.29
CA GLN A 2 43.50 -21.34 -24.22
C GLN A 2 43.72 -19.94 -24.75
N LEU A 3 43.23 -18.91 -24.04
CA LEU A 3 43.81 -17.58 -23.75
C LEU A 3 42.80 -16.83 -22.89
N ALA A 4 42.88 -16.66 -21.60
CA ALA A 4 43.89 -15.96 -20.75
C ALA A 4 43.79 -14.44 -20.79
N GLN A 5 43.38 -13.91 -19.60
CA GLN A 5 43.83 -12.67 -18.91
C GLN A 5 43.56 -11.29 -19.55
N THR A 6 43.03 -10.35 -18.76
CA THR A 6 43.83 -9.53 -17.82
C THR A 6 42.98 -8.74 -16.83
N ARG A 7 43.43 -8.76 -15.58
CA ARG A 7 43.05 -7.87 -14.46
C ARG A 7 43.65 -6.49 -14.70
N ASN A 8 42.94 -5.42 -14.31
CA ASN A 8 43.59 -4.17 -13.93
C ASN A 8 43.01 -3.65 -12.62
N HIS A 9 43.87 -3.68 -11.60
CA HIS A 9 43.75 -2.92 -10.37
C HIS A 9 44.27 -1.50 -10.60
N SER A 10 43.53 -0.51 -10.11
CA SER A 10 44.10 0.83 -9.89
C SER A 10 43.62 1.34 -8.54
N THR A 11 44.49 1.21 -7.60
CA THR A 11 44.51 1.89 -6.30
C THR A 11 44.92 3.34 -6.51
N LEU A 12 44.20 4.29 -5.95
CA LEU A 12 44.68 5.66 -5.73
C LEU A 12 44.36 6.11 -4.33
N LEU A 13 45.42 6.19 -3.54
CA LEU A 13 45.58 6.90 -2.26
C LEU A 13 45.56 8.41 -2.51
N GLY A 14 45.02 9.20 -1.63
CA GLY A 14 45.20 10.65 -1.67
C GLY A 14 44.47 11.39 -0.57
N ALA A 15 45.17 11.51 0.49
CA ALA A 15 45.52 12.72 1.27
C ALA A 15 44.44 13.36 2.16
N LEU A 16 44.70 13.16 3.41
CA LEU A 16 44.20 13.84 4.63
C LEU A 16 44.73 15.30 4.65
N PHE A 17 43.83 16.29 4.72
CA PHE A 17 44.19 17.66 5.10
C PHE A 17 43.51 18.00 6.44
N VAL A 18 44.34 18.04 7.49
CA VAL A 18 44.00 18.61 8.79
C VAL A 18 44.35 20.11 8.71
N ALA A 19 43.35 20.96 8.88
CA ALA A 19 43.55 22.37 9.14
C ALA A 19 43.03 22.67 10.55
N LEU A 20 43.96 22.81 11.50
CA LEU A 20 43.70 23.49 12.79
C LEU A 20 43.49 24.98 12.51
N CYS A 21 42.42 25.55 12.98
CA CYS A 21 42.30 26.98 13.17
C CYS A 21 41.71 27.30 14.54
N SER A 22 42.39 28.17 15.21
CA SER A 22 42.36 28.47 16.63
C SER A 22 41.09 29.20 17.11
N LEU A 23 40.80 28.97 18.39
CA LEU A 23 39.78 29.61 19.24
C LEU A 23 39.90 31.12 19.27
N GLN A 24 38.78 31.82 19.10
CA GLN A 24 38.52 33.12 19.72
C GLN A 24 37.07 33.13 20.24
N VAL A 25 36.94 33.25 21.54
CA VAL A 25 35.70 33.49 22.29
C VAL A 25 35.53 35.01 22.41
N PRO A 26 34.38 35.57 22.07
CA PRO A 26 33.91 36.82 22.67
C PRO A 26 32.70 36.57 23.55
N ALA A 27 32.66 37.36 24.64
CA ALA A 27 31.79 37.28 25.77
C ALA A 27 30.29 37.47 25.50
N GLU A 28 29.52 36.93 26.42
CA GLU A 28 28.07 36.94 26.58
C GLU A 28 27.49 38.37 26.55
N THR A 29 26.39 38.47 25.76
CA THR A 29 25.34 39.48 26.04
C THR A 29 24.02 38.68 26.12
N LYS A 30 23.48 38.58 27.33
CA LYS A 30 22.11 38.09 27.56
C LYS A 30 21.13 39.07 26.95
N SER A 31 20.49 38.71 25.86
CA SER A 31 19.26 39.31 25.43
C SER A 31 18.14 38.27 25.57
N SER A 32 17.30 38.50 26.55
CA SER A 32 16.04 37.78 26.72
C SER A 32 15.10 38.20 25.60
N THR A 33 15.00 37.38 24.56
CA THR A 33 13.91 37.44 23.61
C THR A 33 12.98 36.30 23.87
N ALA A 34 11.73 36.63 24.20
CA ALA A 34 10.63 35.69 24.35
C ALA A 34 10.57 34.74 23.14
N ASP A 35 10.63 33.46 23.43
CA ASP A 35 10.34 32.38 22.49
C ASP A 35 8.90 32.54 21.99
N THR A 36 8.71 33.28 20.90
CA THR A 36 7.55 33.09 20.04
C THR A 36 7.84 31.79 19.25
N GLN A 37 7.55 30.65 19.87
CA GLN A 37 7.45 29.38 19.15
C GLN A 37 6.40 29.57 18.06
N SER A 38 6.87 29.90 16.87
CA SER A 38 6.05 29.83 15.66
C SER A 38 5.61 28.37 15.55
N ARG A 39 4.37 28.12 16.00
CA ARG A 39 3.68 26.85 15.74
C ARG A 39 3.62 26.72 14.23
N ALA A 40 4.44 25.85 13.67
CA ALA A 40 4.32 25.47 12.26
C ALA A 40 2.84 25.19 11.97
N PRO A 41 2.29 25.64 10.83
CA PRO A 41 0.93 25.31 10.46
C PRO A 41 0.82 23.78 10.58
N ALA A 42 -0.29 23.31 11.19
CA ALA A 42 -0.57 21.88 11.26
C ALA A 42 -0.45 21.36 9.84
N GLY A 43 0.61 20.58 9.59
CA GLY A 43 0.84 19.99 8.28
C GLY A 43 -0.41 19.20 7.93
N GLU A 44 -0.85 19.35 6.71
CA GLU A 44 -1.85 18.48 6.11
C GLU A 44 -1.48 17.07 6.49
N ALA A 45 -2.42 16.28 7.03
CA ALA A 45 -2.15 14.91 7.42
C ALA A 45 -1.53 14.19 6.22
N ASP A 46 -0.34 13.61 6.39
CA ASP A 46 0.49 13.13 5.29
C ASP A 46 -0.05 11.84 4.62
N GLY A 47 -1.25 11.35 5.05
CA GLY A 47 -1.87 10.14 4.54
C GLY A 47 -1.36 8.84 5.15
N ARG A 48 -0.32 8.89 5.98
CA ARG A 48 0.33 7.71 6.60
C ARG A 48 -0.62 6.86 7.45
N HIS A 49 -1.66 7.47 7.99
CA HIS A 49 -2.64 6.85 8.89
C HIS A 49 -3.97 6.53 8.21
N ASP A 50 -4.07 6.69 6.90
CA ASP A 50 -5.33 6.55 6.16
C ASP A 50 -5.92 5.12 6.21
N PHE A 51 -5.11 4.11 6.51
CA PHE A 51 -5.55 2.73 6.74
C PHE A 51 -5.62 2.31 8.22
N ASP A 52 -5.36 3.20 9.19
CA ASP A 52 -5.35 2.81 10.60
C ASP A 52 -6.75 2.40 11.12
N TRP A 53 -7.83 2.86 10.49
CA TRP A 53 -9.20 2.48 10.80
C TRP A 53 -9.49 1.00 10.53
N ASP A 54 -8.74 0.37 9.62
CA ASP A 54 -8.93 -1.01 9.19
C ASP A 54 -8.32 -2.04 10.15
N ILE A 55 -7.49 -1.60 11.11
CA ILE A 55 -6.82 -2.49 12.06
C ILE A 55 -7.86 -3.12 12.99
N GLY A 56 -7.94 -4.46 12.96
CA GLY A 56 -8.93 -5.20 13.75
C GLY A 56 -9.27 -6.56 13.16
N THR A 57 -10.34 -7.15 13.66
CA THR A 57 -10.93 -8.38 13.13
C THR A 57 -12.29 -8.06 12.53
N TRP A 58 -12.50 -8.49 11.30
CA TRP A 58 -13.70 -8.19 10.54
C TRP A 58 -14.41 -9.47 10.11
N LYS A 59 -15.74 -9.45 10.13
CA LYS A 59 -16.56 -10.43 9.38
C LYS A 59 -16.65 -9.96 7.95
N THR A 60 -16.40 -10.86 7.01
CA THR A 60 -16.34 -10.53 5.59
C THR A 60 -17.35 -11.31 4.78
N HIS A 61 -17.94 -10.64 3.78
CA HIS A 61 -18.71 -11.24 2.72
C HIS A 61 -18.06 -10.83 1.38
N GLN A 62 -17.54 -11.82 0.65
CA GLN A 62 -16.89 -11.61 -0.63
C GLN A 62 -17.78 -12.11 -1.77
N ARG A 63 -17.79 -11.35 -2.87
CA ARG A 63 -18.41 -11.72 -4.14
C ARG A 63 -17.35 -11.66 -5.23
N ARG A 64 -17.17 -12.74 -5.98
CA ARG A 64 -16.22 -12.81 -7.09
C ARG A 64 -16.96 -13.12 -8.39
N LEU A 65 -16.78 -12.27 -9.41
CA LEU A 65 -17.28 -12.50 -10.74
C LEU A 65 -16.46 -13.61 -11.41
N LEU A 66 -17.13 -14.62 -11.94
CA LEU A 66 -16.48 -15.63 -12.78
C LEU A 66 -16.31 -15.11 -14.21
N HIS A 67 -15.14 -15.33 -14.78
CA HIS A 67 -14.79 -14.92 -16.15
C HIS A 67 -14.98 -13.41 -16.40
N PRO A 68 -14.26 -12.53 -15.66
CA PRO A 68 -14.29 -11.10 -15.91
C PRO A 68 -13.98 -10.75 -17.37
N LEU A 69 -14.49 -9.63 -17.86
CA LEU A 69 -14.29 -9.08 -19.20
C LEU A 69 -14.82 -9.96 -20.35
N THR A 70 -15.72 -10.90 -20.05
CA THR A 70 -16.38 -11.76 -21.04
C THR A 70 -17.88 -11.48 -21.19
N GLY A 71 -18.41 -10.49 -20.44
CA GLY A 71 -19.86 -10.25 -20.32
C GLY A 71 -20.55 -11.22 -19.35
N SER A 72 -19.77 -11.95 -18.54
CA SER A 72 -20.31 -12.82 -17.49
C SER A 72 -21.05 -12.02 -16.41
N SER A 73 -22.16 -12.57 -15.92
CA SER A 73 -22.89 -12.06 -14.75
C SER A 73 -22.94 -13.07 -13.60
N THR A 74 -22.11 -14.13 -13.67
CA THR A 74 -22.11 -15.20 -12.67
C THR A 74 -21.18 -14.85 -11.52
N TRP A 75 -21.75 -14.66 -10.34
CA TRP A 75 -21.00 -14.39 -9.11
C TRP A 75 -20.99 -15.60 -8.20
N VAL A 76 -19.87 -15.81 -7.54
CA VAL A 76 -19.71 -16.75 -6.41
C VAL A 76 -19.46 -15.97 -5.14
N GLU A 77 -19.96 -16.51 -4.03
CA GLU A 77 -19.95 -15.85 -2.72
C GLU A 77 -19.15 -16.65 -1.71
N TYR A 78 -18.49 -15.91 -0.81
CA TYR A 78 -17.72 -16.46 0.30
C TYR A 78 -18.00 -15.67 1.56
N HIS A 79 -17.89 -16.31 2.71
CA HIS A 79 -18.04 -15.70 4.03
C HIS A 79 -16.88 -16.12 4.92
N GLY A 80 -16.36 -15.17 5.68
CA GLY A 80 -15.21 -15.45 6.51
C GLY A 80 -14.79 -14.31 7.41
N THR A 81 -13.51 -14.20 7.63
CA THR A 81 -12.88 -13.16 8.44
C THR A 81 -11.70 -12.54 7.72
N ASP A 82 -11.48 -11.25 7.96
CA ASP A 82 -10.20 -10.57 7.74
C ASP A 82 -9.62 -10.17 9.11
N VAL A 83 -8.32 -10.39 9.29
CA VAL A 83 -7.57 -9.96 10.46
C VAL A 83 -6.49 -9.01 10.01
N VAL A 84 -6.66 -7.73 10.31
CA VAL A 84 -5.72 -6.68 9.93
C VAL A 84 -4.86 -6.30 11.12
N ARG A 85 -3.55 -6.31 10.93
CA ARG A 85 -2.55 -5.97 11.95
C ARG A 85 -1.58 -4.89 11.46
N LYS A 86 -1.29 -3.95 12.32
CA LYS A 86 -0.22 -2.97 12.11
C LYS A 86 1.13 -3.67 12.18
N ILE A 87 2.04 -3.34 11.26
CA ILE A 87 3.43 -3.78 11.27
C ILE A 87 4.30 -2.67 11.86
N TRP A 88 4.18 -1.46 11.32
CA TRP A 88 4.76 -0.20 11.82
C TRP A 88 3.91 0.98 11.32
N ASP A 89 4.30 2.22 11.65
CA ASP A 89 3.61 3.42 11.14
C ASP A 89 3.69 3.50 9.62
N GLY A 90 2.51 3.48 8.96
CA GLY A 90 2.41 3.42 7.50
C GLY A 90 2.60 2.01 6.93
N ALA A 91 2.45 0.95 7.73
CA ALA A 91 2.45 -0.42 7.22
C ALA A 91 1.49 -1.32 7.99
N ASN A 92 0.68 -2.08 7.27
CA ASN A 92 -0.19 -3.11 7.82
C ASN A 92 -0.32 -4.33 6.91
N ILE A 93 -0.79 -5.43 7.49
CA ILE A 93 -1.06 -6.69 6.80
C ILE A 93 -2.47 -7.18 7.16
N GLY A 94 -3.23 -7.58 6.17
CA GLY A 94 -4.55 -8.22 6.30
C GLY A 94 -4.51 -9.67 5.84
N GLU A 95 -5.22 -10.54 6.56
CA GLU A 95 -5.37 -11.96 6.25
C GLU A 95 -6.85 -12.32 6.15
N ILE A 96 -7.32 -12.58 4.94
CA ILE A 96 -8.69 -13.05 4.68
C ILE A 96 -8.71 -14.57 4.61
N ARG A 97 -9.62 -15.17 5.38
CA ARG A 97 -9.97 -16.60 5.28
C ARG A 97 -11.47 -16.72 5.17
N ALA A 98 -11.94 -17.22 4.04
CA ALA A 98 -13.36 -17.30 3.74
C ALA A 98 -13.71 -18.60 3.02
N ASP A 99 -14.88 -19.15 3.31
CA ASP A 99 -15.42 -20.36 2.71
C ASP A 99 -16.66 -20.04 1.87
N GLY A 100 -16.83 -20.71 0.76
CA GLY A 100 -17.96 -20.57 -0.14
C GLY A 100 -18.21 -21.81 -0.97
N THR A 101 -19.26 -21.80 -1.78
CA THR A 101 -19.63 -22.95 -2.63
C THR A 101 -18.56 -23.29 -3.67
N ALA A 102 -17.71 -22.34 -4.04
CA ALA A 102 -16.58 -22.53 -4.96
C ALA A 102 -15.26 -22.88 -4.25
N GLY A 103 -15.30 -23.24 -2.97
CA GLY A 103 -14.15 -23.64 -2.16
C GLY A 103 -13.72 -22.57 -1.16
N ARG A 104 -12.45 -22.62 -0.76
CA ARG A 104 -11.86 -21.70 0.21
C ARG A 104 -11.06 -20.58 -0.47
N LEU A 105 -11.16 -19.38 0.06
CA LEU A 105 -10.27 -18.26 -0.22
C LEU A 105 -9.33 -18.03 0.97
N GLU A 106 -8.03 -17.95 0.67
CA GLU A 106 -7.01 -17.52 1.60
C GLU A 106 -6.20 -16.45 0.90
N LEU A 107 -6.43 -15.20 1.30
CA LEU A 107 -5.84 -14.02 0.70
C LEU A 107 -5.02 -13.26 1.74
N MET A 108 -4.01 -12.56 1.28
CA MET A 108 -3.20 -11.65 2.08
C MET A 108 -3.09 -10.31 1.35
N THR A 109 -3.22 -9.23 2.09
CA THR A 109 -2.88 -7.88 1.65
C THR A 109 -1.70 -7.36 2.45
N LEU A 110 -0.74 -6.71 1.79
CA LEU A 110 0.33 -5.95 2.45
C LEU A 110 0.23 -4.52 1.95
N ARG A 111 0.12 -3.56 2.87
CA ARG A 111 -0.02 -2.14 2.56
C ARG A 111 1.15 -1.37 3.12
N LEU A 112 1.83 -0.62 2.28
CA LEU A 112 3.03 0.15 2.61
C LEU A 112 2.86 1.60 2.14
N TYR A 113 3.04 2.54 3.08
CA TYR A 113 3.04 3.97 2.79
C TYR A 113 4.43 4.44 2.37
N ASN A 114 4.50 5.23 1.30
CA ASN A 114 5.72 5.88 0.85
C ASN A 114 5.71 7.36 1.31
N PRO A 115 6.58 7.76 2.27
CA PRO A 115 6.60 9.13 2.78
C PRO A 115 7.18 10.16 1.81
N GLN A 116 7.81 9.74 0.70
CA GLN A 116 8.33 10.66 -0.33
C GLN A 116 7.26 11.01 -1.36
N THR A 117 6.42 10.04 -1.77
CA THR A 117 5.37 10.26 -2.77
C THR A 117 4.00 10.53 -2.14
N HIS A 118 3.86 10.30 -0.83
CA HIS A 118 2.60 10.38 -0.09
C HIS A 118 1.53 9.41 -0.62
N GLU A 119 1.97 8.24 -1.12
CA GLU A 119 1.11 7.21 -1.68
C GLU A 119 1.23 5.90 -0.92
N TRP A 120 0.18 5.09 -0.99
CA TRP A 120 0.17 3.72 -0.53
C TRP A 120 0.41 2.76 -1.68
N SER A 121 1.18 1.72 -1.42
CA SER A 121 1.33 0.54 -2.27
C SER A 121 0.59 -0.64 -1.64
N VAL A 122 -0.40 -1.19 -2.34
CA VAL A 122 -1.22 -2.31 -1.89
C VAL A 122 -0.84 -3.55 -2.70
N TYR A 123 -0.27 -4.54 -2.01
CA TYR A 123 0.14 -5.83 -2.58
C TYR A 123 -0.86 -6.90 -2.21
N PHE A 124 -1.10 -7.82 -3.12
CA PHE A 124 -1.98 -8.97 -2.90
C PHE A 124 -1.22 -10.28 -3.06
N SER A 125 -1.63 -11.28 -2.29
CA SER A 125 -1.20 -12.67 -2.46
C SER A 125 -2.35 -13.61 -2.12
N ASN A 126 -2.24 -14.84 -2.56
CA ASN A 126 -3.15 -15.92 -2.15
C ASN A 126 -2.39 -17.25 -2.00
N SER A 127 -2.99 -18.19 -1.28
CA SER A 127 -2.36 -19.48 -0.96
C SER A 127 -2.05 -20.33 -2.20
N THR A 128 -2.71 -20.08 -3.34
CA THR A 128 -2.47 -20.85 -4.57
C THR A 128 -1.32 -20.32 -5.41
N LYS A 129 -1.02 -19.00 -5.32
CA LYS A 129 0.09 -18.38 -6.06
C LYS A 129 1.39 -18.33 -5.26
N GLY A 130 1.30 -18.10 -3.94
CA GLY A 130 2.46 -18.01 -3.05
C GLY A 130 3.45 -16.89 -3.40
N ALA A 131 2.99 -15.84 -4.12
CA ALA A 131 3.80 -14.70 -4.54
C ALA A 131 2.98 -13.42 -4.41
N LEU A 132 3.64 -12.30 -4.12
CA LEU A 132 3.02 -10.98 -4.14
C LEU A 132 2.73 -10.55 -5.59
N SER A 133 1.60 -9.87 -5.80
CA SER A 133 1.33 -9.12 -7.03
C SER A 133 2.28 -7.91 -7.17
N PRO A 134 2.41 -7.30 -8.35
CA PRO A 134 2.76 -5.90 -8.42
C PRO A 134 1.82 -5.07 -7.53
N PRO A 135 2.27 -3.93 -6.97
CA PRO A 135 1.41 -3.13 -6.12
C PRO A 135 0.42 -2.30 -6.93
N ALA A 136 -0.82 -2.24 -6.45
CA ALA A 136 -1.71 -1.14 -6.82
C ALA A 136 -1.32 0.10 -6.00
N VAL A 137 -1.04 1.23 -6.67
CA VAL A 137 -0.53 2.45 -6.04
C VAL A 137 -1.58 3.56 -6.08
N GLY A 138 -1.71 4.31 -5.00
CA GLY A 138 -2.66 5.41 -4.89
C GLY A 138 -2.81 5.95 -3.47
N GLY A 139 -3.98 6.52 -3.16
CA GLY A 139 -4.23 7.15 -1.86
C GLY A 139 -5.69 7.44 -1.62
N PHE A 140 -5.96 8.16 -0.53
CA PHE A 140 -7.30 8.50 -0.10
C PHE A 140 -7.65 9.96 -0.43
N HIS A 141 -8.87 10.16 -0.91
CA HIS A 141 -9.46 11.48 -1.14
C HIS A 141 -10.95 11.46 -0.73
N ASN A 142 -11.37 12.40 0.09
CA ASN A 142 -12.77 12.54 0.52
C ASN A 142 -13.38 11.24 1.10
N GLY A 143 -12.62 10.50 1.91
CA GLY A 143 -13.09 9.27 2.55
C GLY A 143 -13.15 8.04 1.63
N ARG A 144 -12.55 8.12 0.44
CA ARG A 144 -12.41 7.01 -0.51
C ARG A 144 -10.94 6.81 -0.86
N GLY A 145 -10.48 5.58 -0.88
CA GLY A 145 -9.17 5.19 -1.41
C GLY A 145 -9.32 4.62 -2.82
N ASP A 146 -8.48 5.04 -3.77
CA ASP A 146 -8.37 4.44 -5.10
C ASP A 146 -6.90 4.16 -5.42
N PHE A 147 -6.61 2.92 -5.81
CA PHE A 147 -5.27 2.40 -6.09
C PHE A 147 -5.27 1.71 -7.44
N TYR A 148 -4.24 1.91 -8.24
CA TYR A 148 -4.20 1.47 -9.62
C TYR A 148 -2.96 0.64 -9.91
N ASP A 149 -3.12 -0.37 -10.77
CA ASP A 149 -2.04 -1.16 -11.35
C ASP A 149 -2.38 -1.50 -12.81
N GLN A 150 -1.36 -1.97 -13.54
CA GLN A 150 -1.49 -2.51 -14.87
C GLN A 150 -1.05 -3.97 -14.85
N GLU A 151 -1.95 -4.87 -15.21
CA GLU A 151 -1.72 -6.31 -15.19
C GLU A 151 -1.96 -6.97 -16.55
N THR A 152 -1.61 -8.24 -16.65
CA THR A 152 -2.00 -9.12 -17.75
C THR A 152 -3.08 -10.08 -17.28
N TYR A 153 -4.26 -10.01 -17.88
CA TYR A 153 -5.36 -10.92 -17.62
C TYR A 153 -5.79 -11.59 -18.93
N ASP A 154 -5.79 -12.93 -18.95
CA ASP A 154 -6.11 -13.75 -20.13
C ASP A 154 -5.36 -13.30 -21.41
N GLY A 155 -4.05 -13.03 -21.26
CA GLY A 155 -3.17 -12.60 -22.35
C GLY A 155 -3.35 -11.15 -22.82
N LYS A 156 -4.21 -10.36 -22.18
CA LYS A 156 -4.48 -8.96 -22.52
C LYS A 156 -3.96 -8.05 -21.40
N THR A 157 -3.40 -6.92 -21.78
CA THR A 157 -3.08 -5.85 -20.83
C THR A 157 -4.38 -5.19 -20.37
N ILE A 158 -4.56 -5.09 -19.06
CA ILE A 158 -5.69 -4.44 -18.41
C ILE A 158 -5.19 -3.42 -17.39
N LEU A 159 -6.05 -2.45 -17.05
CA LEU A 159 -5.88 -1.68 -15.82
C LEU A 159 -6.69 -2.32 -14.71
N LEU A 160 -6.09 -2.41 -13.54
CA LEU A 160 -6.73 -2.80 -12.29
C LEU A 160 -6.98 -1.55 -11.46
N ARG A 161 -8.16 -1.43 -10.88
CA ARG A 161 -8.45 -0.49 -9.80
C ARG A 161 -8.90 -1.25 -8.58
N PHE A 162 -8.24 -1.02 -7.47
CA PHE A 162 -8.66 -1.41 -6.13
C PHE A 162 -9.18 -0.18 -5.41
N SER A 163 -10.40 -0.24 -4.91
CA SER A 163 -11.05 0.89 -4.25
C SER A 163 -11.52 0.52 -2.85
N VAL A 164 -11.46 1.49 -1.95
CA VAL A 164 -12.00 1.42 -0.58
C VAL A 164 -13.03 2.53 -0.41
N SER A 165 -14.25 2.18 -0.01
CA SER A 165 -15.37 3.12 0.14
C SER A 165 -16.28 2.73 1.31
N ASP A 166 -17.28 3.56 1.54
CA ASP A 166 -18.32 3.33 2.56
C ASP A 166 -17.72 3.09 3.96
N ILE A 167 -16.61 3.79 4.24
CA ILE A 167 -15.86 3.65 5.49
C ILE A 167 -16.64 4.29 6.61
N THR A 168 -16.97 3.49 7.62
CA THR A 168 -17.59 3.91 8.88
C THR A 168 -16.78 3.39 10.07
N ALA A 169 -17.23 3.64 11.29
CA ALA A 169 -16.59 3.06 12.48
C ALA A 169 -16.68 1.52 12.54
N ASP A 170 -17.62 0.91 11.82
CA ASP A 170 -17.96 -0.51 11.96
C ASP A 170 -18.05 -1.27 10.63
N SER A 171 -17.92 -0.59 9.50
CA SER A 171 -18.04 -1.22 8.19
C SER A 171 -17.22 -0.53 7.13
N CYS A 172 -16.91 -1.26 6.07
CA CYS A 172 -16.30 -0.75 4.87
C CYS A 172 -16.63 -1.63 3.66
N ARG A 173 -16.26 -1.14 2.48
CA ARG A 173 -16.39 -1.85 1.22
C ARG A 173 -15.09 -1.74 0.44
N PHE A 174 -14.57 -2.88 0.03
CA PHE A 174 -13.50 -2.99 -0.96
C PHE A 174 -14.06 -3.46 -2.30
N GLU A 175 -13.49 -2.94 -3.37
CA GLU A 175 -13.86 -3.34 -4.74
C GLU A 175 -12.62 -3.42 -5.62
N GLN A 176 -12.47 -4.53 -6.34
CA GLN A 176 -11.56 -4.62 -7.48
C GLN A 176 -12.37 -4.51 -8.76
N ALA A 177 -11.88 -3.71 -9.69
CA ALA A 177 -12.44 -3.57 -11.03
C ALA A 177 -11.35 -3.63 -12.09
N PHE A 178 -11.68 -4.21 -13.24
CA PHE A 178 -10.83 -4.26 -14.42
C PHE A 178 -11.31 -3.32 -15.51
N SER A 179 -10.38 -2.77 -16.27
CA SER A 179 -10.64 -2.02 -17.50
C SER A 179 -9.79 -2.58 -18.64
N ALA A 180 -10.43 -2.93 -19.75
CA ALA A 180 -9.76 -3.39 -20.97
C ALA A 180 -9.67 -2.28 -22.04
N ASP A 181 -10.10 -1.05 -21.73
CA ASP A 181 -10.20 0.07 -22.69
C ASP A 181 -9.44 1.33 -22.24
N GLY A 182 -8.41 1.13 -21.39
CA GLY A 182 -7.57 2.22 -20.91
C GLY A 182 -8.25 3.12 -19.86
N GLY A 183 -9.13 2.55 -19.04
CA GLY A 183 -9.80 3.23 -17.93
C GLY A 183 -11.08 3.97 -18.29
N LYS A 184 -11.60 3.81 -19.52
CA LYS A 184 -12.86 4.44 -19.94
C LYS A 184 -14.07 3.78 -19.31
N THR A 185 -14.06 2.43 -19.23
CA THR A 185 -15.07 1.65 -18.54
C THR A 185 -14.42 0.69 -17.55
N TRP A 186 -15.16 0.36 -16.47
CA TRP A 186 -14.68 -0.49 -15.40
C TRP A 186 -15.71 -1.57 -15.07
N GLU A 187 -15.27 -2.82 -15.01
CA GLU A 187 -16.07 -3.96 -14.59
C GLU A 187 -15.63 -4.39 -13.19
N ALA A 188 -16.50 -4.21 -12.19
CA ALA A 188 -16.27 -4.75 -10.86
C ALA A 188 -16.26 -6.28 -10.92
N ASN A 189 -15.21 -6.92 -10.40
CA ASN A 189 -15.05 -8.38 -10.46
C ASN A 189 -14.75 -9.04 -9.11
N PHE A 190 -14.43 -8.26 -8.08
CA PHE A 190 -14.30 -8.72 -6.71
C PHE A 190 -14.78 -7.64 -5.75
N ILE A 191 -15.71 -7.98 -4.89
CA ILE A 191 -16.33 -7.06 -3.93
C ILE A 191 -16.25 -7.70 -2.56
N VAL A 192 -15.78 -6.95 -1.56
CA VAL A 192 -15.76 -7.35 -0.17
C VAL A 192 -16.54 -6.31 0.64
N THR A 193 -17.48 -6.76 1.44
CA THR A 193 -18.10 -5.94 2.49
C THR A 193 -17.66 -6.48 3.84
N GLU A 194 -17.31 -5.60 4.74
CA GLU A 194 -16.76 -5.95 6.04
C GLU A 194 -17.54 -5.29 7.17
N THR A 195 -17.66 -6.02 8.26
CA THR A 195 -18.26 -5.54 9.52
C THR A 195 -17.32 -5.86 10.66
N LEU A 196 -16.95 -4.85 11.46
CA LEU A 196 -16.02 -4.98 12.58
C LEU A 196 -16.58 -5.93 13.63
N VAL A 197 -15.74 -6.89 14.06
CA VAL A 197 -16.06 -7.74 15.22
C VAL A 197 -15.73 -6.95 16.48
N ARG A 198 -16.73 -6.73 17.32
CA ARG A 198 -16.55 -6.13 18.64
C ARG A 198 -16.59 -7.24 19.67
N ASP A 199 -15.60 -7.27 20.57
CA ASP A 199 -15.56 -8.14 21.74
C ASP A 199 -16.63 -7.75 22.77
#